data_457383349eafbb6c2c52b9c3267af718
#
_entry.id   457383349eafbb6c2c52b9c3267af718
#
_cell.length_a   1.000
_cell.length_b   1.000
_cell.length_c   1.000
_cell.angle_alpha   90.00
_cell.angle_beta   90.00
_cell.angle_gamma   90.00
#
_symmetry.space_group_name_H-M   'P 1'
#
loop_
_entity.id
_entity.type
_entity.pdbx_description
1 polymer ?
#
loop_
_entity_poly.entity_id
_entity_poly.type
_entity_poly.pdbx_seq_one_letter_code
_entity_poly.pdbx_strand_id
1 'polypeptide(L)'
;MAKQTTEKDQVWGGRLNTPPDKMNIAFCSGRDVVSIPMADALLLTYDIWTNLAHVKMLNHCAILKDDECRVLCEALVALDMKVQRGDFHLDPQKEDVHINIEHHITHTLGIEAGKKIHTGRSRNDQCGTDIKLYLRDQLLEISENVKILIEAILKKATPELKSIMPGFTHYQPAMLTTAAHWLTSWSQALLRDLERLYQDLQLLNHSPLGAAAAFGTSWAIDREYAAQLLGFDAPDENSLDCISARGEYEGRAAATLSFLLNHLGTIAQDMILLSMPYFGMLVIPDQYVTGSSIMPQKKNPDFAELIRGKAACCHGALASLLGIQKGSMSGYNREYQLSKYVIMDTFRECRDAPSILSGVINAMTFNRAEMRAKAQKGFMNSADVADLLARKFNLAFRDCYELLSLAVKNCEDAGQLTMEGLEKAIDHLGLPVKLSKRDVQLFNSPYLLLQEKKHTGSPSVGSVKRMIDSQSQALQKVGKKIRVFQNRVRLAQQKCFRRE
;
A
#
# COMPACT_ATOMS: atom_id res chain seq x y z
N MET A 1 -11.92 -21.31 -42.82
CA MET A 1 -11.48 -20.65 -41.55
C MET A 1 -12.51 -20.97 -40.48
N ALA A 2 -12.20 -21.94 -39.63
CA ALA A 2 -13.08 -22.34 -38.55
C ALA A 2 -13.01 -21.25 -37.43
N LYS A 3 -14.15 -20.66 -37.09
CA LYS A 3 -14.29 -19.83 -35.91
C LYS A 3 -14.03 -20.74 -34.69
N GLN A 4 -12.90 -20.56 -34.04
CA GLN A 4 -12.72 -21.03 -32.67
C GLN A 4 -13.74 -20.29 -31.80
N THR A 5 -14.83 -20.95 -31.46
CA THR A 5 -15.72 -20.53 -30.38
C THR A 5 -14.94 -20.75 -29.08
N THR A 6 -14.29 -19.70 -28.59
CA THR A 6 -13.85 -19.67 -27.21
C THR A 6 -15.13 -19.74 -26.36
N GLU A 7 -15.37 -20.86 -25.67
CA GLU A 7 -16.37 -20.96 -24.62
C GLU A 7 -16.13 -19.77 -23.68
N LYS A 8 -17.17 -18.94 -23.52
CA LYS A 8 -17.15 -17.87 -22.53
C LYS A 8 -17.40 -18.53 -21.18
N ASP A 9 -16.36 -18.73 -20.43
CA ASP A 9 -16.42 -19.27 -19.06
C ASP A 9 -17.21 -18.39 -18.08
N GLN A 10 -17.66 -17.21 -18.52
CA GLN A 10 -18.37 -16.24 -17.70
C GLN A 10 -19.76 -15.91 -18.27
N VAL A 11 -20.75 -15.87 -17.37
CA VAL A 11 -22.17 -15.59 -17.70
C VAL A 11 -22.37 -14.10 -18.09
N TRP A 12 -21.41 -13.23 -17.80
CA TRP A 12 -21.45 -11.79 -18.05
C TRP A 12 -20.28 -11.33 -18.92
N GLY A 13 -20.23 -10.05 -19.24
CA GLY A 13 -19.10 -9.45 -19.97
C GLY A 13 -19.25 -9.44 -21.49
N GLY A 14 -20.45 -9.62 -22.04
CA GLY A 14 -20.69 -9.60 -23.49
C GLY A 14 -20.29 -8.32 -24.21
N ARG A 15 -20.16 -7.19 -23.51
CA ARG A 15 -19.70 -5.90 -24.03
C ARG A 15 -18.22 -5.62 -23.76
N LEU A 16 -17.53 -6.47 -23.03
CA LEU A 16 -16.09 -6.29 -22.77
C LEU A 16 -15.30 -6.70 -24.00
N ASN A 17 -14.39 -5.83 -24.45
CA ASN A 17 -13.53 -6.11 -25.61
C ASN A 17 -12.39 -7.08 -25.24
N THR A 18 -12.02 -7.13 -23.95
CA THR A 18 -11.02 -8.03 -23.40
C THR A 18 -11.59 -8.75 -22.18
N PRO A 19 -11.24 -10.03 -21.93
CA PRO A 19 -11.63 -10.71 -20.72
C PRO A 19 -11.00 -10.02 -19.48
N PRO A 20 -11.63 -10.10 -18.31
CA PRO A 20 -11.07 -9.60 -17.06
C PRO A 20 -9.72 -10.23 -16.75
N ASP A 21 -8.82 -9.44 -16.18
CA ASP A 21 -7.52 -9.92 -15.72
C ASP A 21 -7.67 -10.94 -14.58
N LYS A 22 -6.86 -12.00 -14.59
CA LYS A 22 -6.94 -13.08 -13.60
C LYS A 22 -6.72 -12.58 -12.17
N MET A 23 -5.80 -11.64 -11.97
CA MET A 23 -5.55 -11.03 -10.66
C MET A 23 -6.77 -10.21 -10.21
N ASN A 24 -7.40 -9.48 -11.14
CA ASN A 24 -8.63 -8.74 -10.83
C ASN A 24 -9.77 -9.68 -10.41
N ILE A 25 -9.97 -10.81 -11.11
CA ILE A 25 -10.99 -11.80 -10.74
C ILE A 25 -10.72 -12.35 -9.33
N ALA A 26 -9.50 -12.81 -9.06
CA ALA A 26 -9.14 -13.35 -7.75
C ALA A 26 -9.27 -12.30 -6.63
N PHE A 27 -8.89 -11.05 -6.89
CA PHE A 27 -9.03 -9.96 -5.94
C PHE A 27 -10.49 -9.65 -5.62
N CYS A 28 -11.36 -9.66 -6.63
CA CYS A 28 -12.79 -9.38 -6.50
C CYS A 28 -13.56 -10.54 -5.85
N SER A 29 -13.24 -11.79 -6.19
CA SER A 29 -13.89 -12.97 -5.62
C SER A 29 -13.42 -13.28 -4.20
N GLY A 30 -12.19 -12.95 -3.85
CA GLY A 30 -11.65 -13.10 -2.51
C GLY A 30 -11.84 -14.52 -1.95
N ARG A 31 -12.41 -14.62 -0.76
CA ARG A 31 -12.61 -15.91 -0.07
C ARG A 31 -13.72 -16.79 -0.64
N ASP A 32 -14.53 -16.28 -1.55
CA ASP A 32 -15.61 -17.06 -2.15
C ASP A 32 -15.10 -18.26 -2.95
N VAL A 33 -13.89 -18.11 -3.52
CA VAL A 33 -13.27 -19.16 -4.36
C VAL A 33 -11.86 -19.56 -3.90
N VAL A 34 -11.33 -18.96 -2.85
CA VAL A 34 -9.97 -19.23 -2.34
C VAL A 34 -10.02 -19.70 -0.91
N SER A 35 -9.48 -20.91 -0.63
CA SER A 35 -9.34 -21.43 0.73
C SER A 35 -8.28 -20.68 1.52
N ILE A 36 -8.49 -20.55 2.84
CA ILE A 36 -7.52 -19.96 3.76
C ILE A 36 -6.60 -21.07 4.28
N PRO A 37 -5.27 -20.98 4.12
CA PRO A 37 -4.35 -21.95 4.71
C PRO A 37 -4.34 -21.80 6.24
N MET A 38 -3.94 -22.86 6.94
CA MET A 38 -3.62 -22.78 8.37
C MET A 38 -2.59 -21.69 8.60
N ALA A 39 -2.75 -20.89 9.66
CA ALA A 39 -1.81 -19.79 9.96
C ALA A 39 -0.36 -20.27 10.05
N ASP A 40 -0.12 -21.35 10.75
CA ASP A 40 1.21 -21.92 10.95
C ASP A 40 1.81 -22.52 9.67
N ALA A 41 1.02 -22.87 8.66
CA ALA A 41 1.54 -23.27 7.35
C ALA A 41 2.30 -22.12 6.66
N LEU A 42 1.95 -20.87 6.94
CA LEU A 42 2.66 -19.68 6.45
C LEU A 42 4.01 -19.46 7.17
N LEU A 43 4.26 -20.15 8.28
CA LEU A 43 5.48 -20.01 9.07
C LEU A 43 6.53 -21.11 8.77
N LEU A 44 6.19 -22.14 8.00
CA LEU A 44 7.07 -23.30 7.76
C LEU A 44 8.50 -22.92 7.34
N THR A 45 8.66 -22.07 6.34
CA THR A 45 9.99 -21.66 5.86
C THR A 45 10.73 -20.77 6.86
N TYR A 46 10.01 -19.98 7.64
CA TYR A 46 10.61 -19.14 8.69
C TYR A 46 11.06 -19.96 9.87
N ASP A 47 10.27 -20.93 10.32
CA ASP A 47 10.68 -21.83 11.41
C ASP A 47 11.87 -22.71 11.03
N ILE A 48 11.93 -23.19 9.78
CA ILE A 48 13.12 -23.89 9.27
C ILE A 48 14.36 -22.97 9.32
N TRP A 49 14.23 -21.72 8.90
CA TRP A 49 15.34 -20.76 8.97
C TRP A 49 15.73 -20.45 10.41
N THR A 50 14.77 -20.26 11.30
CA THR A 50 15.00 -20.09 12.75
C THR A 50 15.73 -21.29 13.35
N ASN A 51 15.31 -22.52 13.00
CA ASN A 51 15.98 -23.75 13.44
C ASN A 51 17.41 -23.86 12.91
N LEU A 52 17.67 -23.55 11.64
CA LEU A 52 19.02 -23.54 11.06
C LEU A 52 19.94 -22.56 11.78
N ALA A 53 19.47 -21.33 12.00
CA ALA A 53 20.23 -20.31 12.72
C ALA A 53 20.54 -20.76 14.16
N HIS A 54 19.56 -21.36 14.83
CA HIS A 54 19.70 -21.86 16.19
C HIS A 54 20.70 -23.00 16.28
N VAL A 55 20.61 -24.01 15.43
CA VAL A 55 21.55 -25.17 15.37
C VAL A 55 22.99 -24.71 15.12
N LYS A 56 23.19 -23.79 14.17
CA LYS A 56 24.52 -23.22 13.90
C LYS A 56 25.03 -22.39 15.08
N MET A 57 24.17 -21.67 15.79
CA MET A 57 24.55 -20.96 16.99
C MET A 57 24.94 -21.91 18.13
N LEU A 58 24.19 -22.98 18.35
CA LEU A 58 24.54 -23.99 19.37
C LEU A 58 25.91 -24.68 19.08
N ASN A 59 26.21 -24.91 17.82
CA ASN A 59 27.54 -25.42 17.41
C ASN A 59 28.62 -24.35 17.60
N HIS A 60 28.38 -23.10 17.21
CA HIS A 60 29.31 -22.00 17.44
C HIS A 60 29.68 -21.85 18.92
N CYS A 61 28.73 -22.10 19.84
CA CYS A 61 28.92 -22.09 21.28
C CYS A 61 29.48 -23.43 21.85
N ALA A 62 29.86 -24.38 21.01
CA ALA A 62 30.31 -25.70 21.40
C ALA A 62 29.29 -26.52 22.24
N ILE A 63 28.02 -26.21 22.15
CA ILE A 63 26.90 -26.92 22.81
C ILE A 63 26.54 -28.17 21.95
N LEU A 64 26.57 -28.03 20.63
CA LEU A 64 26.48 -29.12 19.66
C LEU A 64 27.86 -29.43 19.06
N LYS A 65 28.13 -30.69 18.81
CA LYS A 65 29.32 -31.13 18.07
C LYS A 65 29.15 -30.86 16.56
N ASP A 66 30.24 -30.81 15.81
CA ASP A 66 30.23 -30.54 14.37
C ASP A 66 29.41 -31.56 13.57
N ASP A 67 29.51 -32.84 13.93
CA ASP A 67 28.75 -33.91 13.29
C ASP A 67 27.25 -33.81 13.58
N GLU A 68 26.87 -33.46 14.81
CA GLU A 68 25.47 -33.21 15.20
C GLU A 68 24.89 -32.00 14.46
N CYS A 69 25.65 -30.92 14.41
CA CYS A 69 25.26 -29.71 13.68
C CYS A 69 25.04 -30.02 12.19
N ARG A 70 25.98 -30.73 11.56
CA ARG A 70 25.92 -31.08 10.14
C ARG A 70 24.66 -31.89 9.82
N VAL A 71 24.37 -32.96 10.56
CA VAL A 71 23.21 -33.81 10.25
C VAL A 71 21.89 -33.10 10.50
N LEU A 72 21.77 -32.22 11.52
CA LEU A 72 20.61 -31.40 11.79
C LEU A 72 20.38 -30.37 10.68
N CYS A 73 21.45 -29.70 10.24
CA CYS A 73 21.35 -28.73 9.14
C CYS A 73 20.96 -29.40 7.81
N GLU A 74 21.53 -30.56 7.49
CA GLU A 74 21.18 -31.34 6.29
C GLU A 74 19.70 -31.75 6.30
N ALA A 75 19.20 -32.23 7.43
CA ALA A 75 17.79 -32.62 7.59
C ALA A 75 16.84 -31.42 7.46
N LEU A 76 17.18 -30.26 8.04
CA LEU A 76 16.38 -29.01 7.94
C LEU A 76 16.35 -28.47 6.50
N VAL A 77 17.50 -28.48 5.80
CA VAL A 77 17.55 -28.08 4.38
C VAL A 77 16.75 -29.05 3.50
N ALA A 78 16.82 -30.35 3.78
CA ALA A 78 16.02 -31.36 3.06
C ALA A 78 14.51 -31.14 3.33
N LEU A 79 14.13 -30.76 4.54
CA LEU A 79 12.75 -30.41 4.87
C LEU A 79 12.29 -29.14 4.13
N ASP A 80 13.12 -28.11 4.07
CA ASP A 80 12.80 -26.90 3.30
C ASP A 80 12.52 -27.23 1.83
N MET A 81 13.34 -28.10 1.22
CA MET A 81 13.11 -28.55 -0.15
C MET A 81 11.77 -29.29 -0.32
N LYS A 82 11.33 -30.09 0.67
CA LYS A 82 9.99 -30.69 0.65
C LYS A 82 8.88 -29.67 0.76
N VAL A 83 9.03 -28.68 1.65
CA VAL A 83 8.07 -27.59 1.81
C VAL A 83 7.94 -26.81 0.49
N GLN A 84 9.05 -26.47 -0.17
CA GLN A 84 9.05 -25.74 -1.45
C GLN A 84 8.36 -26.52 -2.58
N ARG A 85 8.40 -27.85 -2.53
CA ARG A 85 7.70 -28.71 -3.50
C ARG A 85 6.24 -28.98 -3.14
N GLY A 86 5.79 -28.60 -1.96
CA GLY A 86 4.45 -28.94 -1.45
C GLY A 86 4.35 -30.38 -0.94
N ASP A 87 5.48 -31.05 -0.67
CA ASP A 87 5.55 -32.45 -0.22
C ASP A 87 5.51 -32.60 1.32
N PHE A 88 5.40 -31.49 2.04
CA PHE A 88 5.29 -31.47 3.51
C PHE A 88 4.10 -30.65 3.95
N HIS A 89 3.24 -31.25 4.76
CA HIS A 89 2.05 -30.64 5.33
C HIS A 89 2.07 -30.75 6.84
N LEU A 90 1.51 -29.75 7.53
CA LEU A 90 1.35 -29.80 8.97
C LEU A 90 0.29 -30.83 9.35
N ASP A 91 0.59 -31.62 10.37
CA ASP A 91 -0.34 -32.52 11.04
C ASP A 91 -1.05 -31.71 12.16
N PRO A 92 -2.37 -31.48 12.06
CA PRO A 92 -3.12 -30.71 13.07
C PRO A 92 -3.07 -31.33 14.47
N GLN A 93 -2.79 -32.64 14.57
CA GLN A 93 -2.68 -33.31 15.87
C GLN A 93 -1.40 -32.91 16.65
N LYS A 94 -0.47 -32.24 15.98
CA LYS A 94 0.79 -31.77 16.57
C LYS A 94 0.78 -30.30 16.97
N GLU A 95 -0.38 -29.71 17.22
CA GLU A 95 -0.62 -28.35 17.70
C GLU A 95 -0.12 -27.21 16.79
N ASP A 96 1.20 -27.17 16.48
CA ASP A 96 1.84 -26.02 15.81
C ASP A 96 2.97 -26.45 14.85
N VAL A 97 3.51 -25.47 14.12
CA VAL A 97 4.61 -25.67 13.18
C VAL A 97 5.87 -26.21 13.86
N HIS A 98 6.15 -25.74 15.06
CA HIS A 98 7.38 -26.08 15.80
C HIS A 98 7.44 -27.56 16.15
N ILE A 99 6.34 -28.10 16.74
CA ILE A 99 6.22 -29.53 17.04
C ILE A 99 6.25 -30.39 15.78
N ASN A 100 5.62 -29.93 14.70
CA ASN A 100 5.64 -30.64 13.43
C ASN A 100 7.06 -30.80 12.88
N ILE A 101 7.85 -29.72 12.90
CA ILE A 101 9.24 -29.72 12.43
C ILE A 101 10.12 -30.54 13.36
N GLU A 102 10.05 -30.34 14.70
CA GLU A 102 10.82 -31.11 15.69
C GLU A 102 10.53 -32.60 15.56
N HIS A 103 9.26 -32.99 15.44
CA HIS A 103 8.86 -34.38 15.23
C HIS A 103 9.43 -34.96 13.94
N HIS A 104 9.36 -34.21 12.83
CA HIS A 104 9.92 -34.65 11.55
C HIS A 104 11.43 -34.89 11.62
N ILE A 105 12.16 -33.95 12.22
CA ILE A 105 13.63 -34.04 12.38
C ILE A 105 13.98 -35.19 13.30
N THR A 106 13.28 -35.35 14.43
CA THR A 106 13.48 -36.43 15.40
C THR A 106 13.22 -37.80 14.77
N HIS A 107 12.18 -37.95 13.97
CA HIS A 107 11.85 -39.18 13.26
C HIS A 107 12.89 -39.49 12.18
N THR A 108 13.44 -38.50 11.50
CA THR A 108 14.44 -38.67 10.42
C THR A 108 15.82 -39.03 10.95
N LEU A 109 16.25 -38.42 12.04
CA LEU A 109 17.62 -38.57 12.58
C LEU A 109 17.72 -39.45 13.80
N GLY A 110 16.59 -39.91 14.37
CA GLY A 110 16.56 -40.60 15.66
C GLY A 110 16.45 -39.65 16.87
N ILE A 111 15.99 -40.22 18.00
CA ILE A 111 15.58 -39.47 19.19
C ILE A 111 16.71 -38.62 19.79
N GLU A 112 17.93 -39.17 19.86
CA GLU A 112 19.05 -38.48 20.53
C GLU A 112 19.49 -37.20 19.78
N ALA A 113 19.68 -37.30 18.47
CA ALA A 113 20.11 -36.15 17.66
C ALA A 113 18.96 -35.12 17.50
N GLY A 114 17.74 -35.58 17.20
CA GLY A 114 16.61 -34.70 16.92
C GLY A 114 16.19 -33.84 18.10
N LYS A 115 16.19 -34.37 19.33
CA LYS A 115 15.79 -33.62 20.54
C LYS A 115 16.74 -32.50 20.91
N LYS A 116 17.99 -32.52 20.47
CA LYS A 116 18.98 -31.47 20.77
C LYS A 116 18.66 -30.16 20.09
N ILE A 117 17.85 -30.15 19.05
CA ILE A 117 17.43 -28.93 18.33
C ILE A 117 16.71 -27.92 19.24
N HIS A 118 16.09 -28.38 20.32
CA HIS A 118 15.35 -27.50 21.26
C HIS A 118 16.19 -26.95 22.42
N THR A 119 17.49 -27.26 22.48
CA THR A 119 18.39 -26.86 23.58
C THR A 119 18.46 -25.32 23.70
N GLY A 120 18.24 -24.78 24.89
CA GLY A 120 18.44 -23.35 25.21
C GLY A 120 17.39 -22.40 24.63
N ARG A 121 16.24 -22.85 24.17
CA ARG A 121 15.13 -22.02 23.69
C ARG A 121 13.76 -22.45 24.20
N SER A 122 12.74 -21.66 23.90
CA SER A 122 11.33 -21.97 24.13
C SER A 122 10.53 -21.79 22.82
N ARG A 123 9.34 -22.40 22.74
CA ARG A 123 8.38 -22.08 21.67
C ARG A 123 7.99 -20.60 21.64
N ASN A 124 8.11 -19.88 22.77
CA ASN A 124 7.75 -18.48 22.85
C ASN A 124 8.67 -17.58 22.03
N ASP A 125 9.99 -17.71 22.20
CA ASP A 125 10.97 -16.94 21.43
C ASP A 125 11.08 -17.42 19.97
N GLN A 126 10.90 -18.70 19.72
CA GLN A 126 10.84 -19.31 18.40
C GLN A 126 9.66 -18.72 17.59
N CYS A 127 8.44 -18.81 18.10
CA CYS A 127 7.25 -18.25 17.46
C CYS A 127 7.37 -16.73 17.26
N GLY A 128 7.92 -16.00 18.25
CA GLY A 128 8.17 -14.56 18.13
C GLY A 128 9.13 -14.23 16.99
N THR A 129 10.18 -15.06 16.81
CA THR A 129 11.14 -14.93 15.72
C THR A 129 10.47 -15.15 14.36
N ASP A 130 9.72 -16.23 14.22
CA ASP A 130 9.05 -16.57 12.96
C ASP A 130 8.04 -15.53 12.52
N ILE A 131 7.26 -14.99 13.48
CA ILE A 131 6.32 -13.90 13.19
C ILE A 131 7.08 -12.65 12.74
N LYS A 132 8.18 -12.26 13.39
CA LYS A 132 8.98 -11.11 12.95
C LYS A 132 9.58 -11.34 11.56
N LEU A 133 10.04 -12.54 11.24
CA LEU A 133 10.52 -12.90 9.90
C LEU A 133 9.40 -12.80 8.85
N TYR A 134 8.23 -13.37 9.15
CA TYR A 134 7.04 -13.28 8.30
C TYR A 134 6.62 -11.82 8.06
N LEU A 135 6.47 -11.02 9.12
CA LEU A 135 6.09 -9.60 9.02
C LEU A 135 7.09 -8.82 8.17
N ARG A 136 8.38 -9.09 8.34
CA ARG A 136 9.46 -8.47 7.58
C ARG A 136 9.30 -8.69 6.08
N ASP A 137 9.03 -9.94 5.68
CA ASP A 137 8.85 -10.28 4.27
C ASP A 137 7.56 -9.66 3.70
N GLN A 138 6.46 -9.67 4.45
CA GLN A 138 5.22 -9.06 4.02
C GLN A 138 5.33 -7.53 3.88
N LEU A 139 6.02 -6.86 4.80
CA LEU A 139 6.28 -5.42 4.72
C LEU A 139 7.19 -5.07 3.54
N LEU A 140 8.19 -5.90 3.23
CA LEU A 140 9.05 -5.74 2.04
C LEU A 140 8.26 -5.91 0.74
N GLU A 141 7.40 -6.92 0.65
CA GLU A 141 6.54 -7.17 -0.52
C GLU A 141 5.59 -5.99 -0.77
N ILE A 142 4.87 -5.55 0.27
CA ILE A 142 3.98 -4.39 0.16
C ILE A 142 4.75 -3.12 -0.20
N SER A 143 5.93 -2.92 0.37
CA SER A 143 6.78 -1.76 0.06
C SER A 143 7.15 -1.71 -1.43
N GLU A 144 7.49 -2.85 -2.04
CA GLU A 144 7.78 -2.93 -3.47
C GLU A 144 6.53 -2.65 -4.31
N ASN A 145 5.37 -3.20 -3.93
CA ASN A 145 4.11 -2.97 -4.63
C ASN A 145 3.69 -1.48 -4.56
N VAL A 146 3.85 -0.83 -3.42
CA VAL A 146 3.58 0.62 -3.26
C VAL A 146 4.56 1.45 -4.09
N LYS A 147 5.83 1.08 -4.12
CA LYS A 147 6.85 1.74 -4.96
C LYS A 147 6.47 1.68 -6.44
N ILE A 148 6.09 0.50 -6.95
CA ILE A 148 5.65 0.30 -8.34
C ILE A 148 4.39 1.14 -8.63
N LEU A 149 3.46 1.22 -7.69
CA LEU A 149 2.27 2.07 -7.82
C LEU A 149 2.63 3.55 -7.92
N ILE A 150 3.55 4.05 -7.09
CA ILE A 150 4.01 5.45 -7.15
C ILE A 150 4.68 5.73 -8.50
N GLU A 151 5.54 4.83 -8.99
CA GLU A 151 6.17 4.93 -10.32
C GLU A 151 5.13 5.02 -11.43
N ALA A 152 4.09 4.18 -11.39
CA ALA A 152 2.98 4.20 -12.35
C ALA A 152 2.23 5.53 -12.33
N ILE A 153 1.93 6.07 -11.15
CA ILE A 153 1.26 7.36 -10.99
C ILE A 153 2.10 8.50 -11.59
N LEU A 154 3.39 8.58 -11.23
CA LEU A 154 4.28 9.65 -11.71
C LEU A 154 4.49 9.57 -13.23
N LYS A 155 4.61 8.36 -13.78
CA LYS A 155 4.67 8.12 -15.23
C LYS A 155 3.39 8.58 -15.91
N LYS A 156 2.21 8.28 -15.35
CA LYS A 156 0.90 8.69 -15.86
C LYS A 156 0.70 10.21 -15.76
N ALA A 157 1.23 10.87 -14.72
CA ALA A 157 1.10 12.30 -14.52
C ALA A 157 1.86 13.13 -15.57
N THR A 158 3.02 12.66 -16.03
CA THR A 158 3.90 13.41 -16.93
C THR A 158 3.22 13.89 -18.22
N PRO A 159 2.48 13.08 -19.00
CA PRO A 159 1.77 13.54 -20.18
C PRO A 159 0.52 14.40 -19.86
N GLU A 160 0.05 14.41 -18.63
CA GLU A 160 -1.19 15.08 -18.22
C GLU A 160 -0.98 16.48 -17.59
N LEU A 161 0.22 17.03 -17.71
CA LEU A 161 0.58 18.36 -17.16
C LEU A 161 -0.32 19.50 -17.64
N LYS A 162 -0.87 19.38 -18.86
CA LYS A 162 -1.76 20.37 -19.47
C LYS A 162 -3.21 19.92 -19.56
N SER A 163 -3.54 18.76 -19.00
CA SER A 163 -4.89 18.20 -19.01
C SER A 163 -5.73 18.82 -17.92
N ILE A 164 -6.41 19.94 -18.27
CA ILE A 164 -7.19 20.73 -17.35
C ILE A 164 -8.48 19.99 -16.99
N MET A 165 -8.84 20.02 -15.72
CA MET A 165 -10.06 19.42 -15.19
C MET A 165 -10.63 20.27 -14.04
N PRO A 166 -11.91 20.07 -13.71
CA PRO A 166 -12.48 20.58 -12.47
C PRO A 166 -11.78 19.98 -11.26
N GLY A 167 -11.45 20.80 -10.27
CA GLY A 167 -11.17 20.36 -8.90
C GLY A 167 -12.45 20.40 -8.08
N PHE A 168 -12.55 19.54 -7.07
CA PHE A 168 -13.76 19.38 -6.27
C PHE A 168 -13.48 19.60 -4.79
N THR A 169 -14.43 20.27 -4.11
CA THR A 169 -14.56 20.30 -2.66
C THR A 169 -16.02 20.01 -2.32
N HIS A 170 -16.31 19.32 -1.24
CA HIS A 170 -17.68 18.93 -0.86
C HIS A 170 -18.47 18.21 -1.98
N TYR A 171 -17.76 17.47 -2.86
CA TYR A 171 -18.31 16.86 -4.08
C TYR A 171 -18.90 17.86 -5.09
N GLN A 172 -18.60 19.16 -4.94
CA GLN A 172 -19.00 20.20 -5.85
C GLN A 172 -17.81 20.71 -6.66
N PRO A 173 -17.99 21.06 -7.94
CA PRO A 173 -16.97 21.75 -8.72
C PRO A 173 -16.52 23.02 -8.01
N ALA A 174 -15.23 23.20 -7.83
CA ALA A 174 -14.68 24.29 -7.04
C ALA A 174 -13.75 25.20 -7.85
N MET A 175 -12.58 24.71 -8.21
CA MET A 175 -11.56 25.48 -8.91
C MET A 175 -10.92 24.64 -10.03
N LEU A 176 -10.19 25.33 -10.92
CA LEU A 176 -9.43 24.67 -11.99
C LEU A 176 -8.19 23.97 -11.46
N THR A 177 -7.94 22.76 -11.95
CA THR A 177 -6.74 21.98 -11.70
C THR A 177 -6.29 21.23 -12.96
N THR A 178 -5.28 20.35 -12.84
CA THR A 178 -4.87 19.44 -13.91
C THR A 178 -4.89 17.99 -13.44
N ALA A 179 -5.07 17.05 -14.34
CA ALA A 179 -4.98 15.62 -14.03
C ALA A 179 -3.61 15.26 -13.43
N ALA A 180 -2.55 15.89 -13.89
CA ALA A 180 -1.21 15.70 -13.31
C ALA A 180 -1.12 16.18 -11.85
N HIS A 181 -1.73 17.31 -11.52
CA HIS A 181 -1.80 17.79 -10.14
C HIS A 181 -2.60 16.82 -9.25
N TRP A 182 -3.71 16.31 -9.75
CA TRP A 182 -4.52 15.30 -9.06
C TRP A 182 -3.71 14.02 -8.80
N LEU A 183 -3.06 13.48 -9.83
CA LEU A 183 -2.22 12.29 -9.72
C LEU A 183 -1.04 12.47 -8.75
N THR A 184 -0.38 13.64 -8.76
CA THR A 184 0.71 13.91 -7.81
C THR A 184 0.24 14.02 -6.36
N SER A 185 -1.04 14.28 -6.08
CA SER A 185 -1.59 14.22 -4.73
C SER A 185 -1.65 12.78 -4.22
N TRP A 186 -2.02 11.82 -5.07
CA TRP A 186 -2.01 10.40 -4.74
C TRP A 186 -0.62 9.89 -4.42
N SER A 187 0.36 10.17 -5.31
CA SER A 187 1.75 9.73 -5.08
C SER A 187 2.36 10.37 -3.83
N GLN A 188 2.01 11.61 -3.50
CA GLN A 188 2.47 12.28 -2.27
C GLN A 188 1.96 11.57 -1.00
N ALA A 189 0.74 11.08 -0.99
CA ALA A 189 0.20 10.30 0.12
C ALA A 189 0.92 8.95 0.26
N LEU A 190 1.09 8.24 -0.85
CA LEU A 190 1.77 6.93 -0.88
C LEU A 190 3.25 7.00 -0.54
N LEU A 191 3.94 8.09 -0.83
CA LEU A 191 5.33 8.32 -0.38
C LEU A 191 5.43 8.36 1.15
N ARG A 192 4.45 8.95 1.82
CA ARG A 192 4.40 8.92 3.31
C ARG A 192 4.15 7.52 3.83
N ASP A 193 3.33 6.72 3.13
CA ASP A 193 3.09 5.33 3.51
C ASP A 193 4.33 4.47 3.31
N LEU A 194 5.06 4.67 2.21
CA LEU A 194 6.31 3.96 1.95
C LEU A 194 7.38 4.26 3.02
N GLU A 195 7.45 5.49 3.52
CA GLU A 195 8.36 5.84 4.63
C GLU A 195 7.91 5.18 5.95
N ARG A 196 6.58 5.09 6.23
CA ARG A 196 6.06 4.34 7.40
C ARG A 196 6.41 2.86 7.34
N LEU A 197 6.20 2.22 6.18
CA LEU A 197 6.59 0.82 5.96
C LEU A 197 8.09 0.59 6.22
N TYR A 198 8.94 1.51 5.77
CA TYR A 198 10.38 1.44 6.05
C TYR A 198 10.69 1.60 7.55
N GLN A 199 10.01 2.50 8.26
CA GLN A 199 10.16 2.67 9.71
C GLN A 199 9.72 1.42 10.48
N ASP A 200 8.65 0.76 10.03
CA ASP A 200 8.20 -0.51 10.62
C ASP A 200 9.23 -1.62 10.43
N LEU A 201 9.84 -1.72 9.24
CA LEU A 201 10.95 -2.65 8.97
C LEU A 201 12.13 -2.42 9.93
N GLN A 202 12.49 -1.18 10.23
CA GLN A 202 13.58 -0.85 11.13
C GLN A 202 13.27 -1.24 12.57
N LEU A 203 12.08 -0.93 13.07
CA LEU A 203 11.67 -1.24 14.44
C LEU A 203 11.49 -2.74 14.69
N LEU A 204 11.00 -3.45 13.68
CA LEU A 204 10.80 -4.90 13.74
C LEU A 204 12.13 -5.67 13.80
N ASN A 205 13.25 -5.09 13.34
CA ASN A 205 14.46 -5.83 12.97
C ASN A 205 15.39 -6.14 14.15
N HIS A 206 14.82 -6.57 15.28
CA HIS A 206 15.55 -7.14 16.42
C HIS A 206 15.09 -8.56 16.70
N SER A 207 16.05 -9.46 17.01
CA SER A 207 15.79 -10.89 17.16
C SER A 207 15.29 -11.25 18.56
N PRO A 208 14.14 -11.93 18.69
CA PRO A 208 13.70 -12.47 19.97
C PRO A 208 14.39 -13.77 20.35
N LEU A 209 15.04 -14.46 19.40
CA LEU A 209 15.61 -15.80 19.65
C LEU A 209 16.64 -15.79 20.78
N GLY A 210 16.51 -16.77 21.67
CA GLY A 210 17.32 -16.89 22.88
C GLY A 210 16.77 -16.12 24.10
N ALA A 211 15.61 -15.44 23.98
CA ALA A 211 14.87 -14.94 25.13
C ALA A 211 14.22 -16.07 25.94
N ALA A 212 14.16 -17.26 25.39
CA ALA A 212 13.53 -18.46 25.94
C ALA A 212 12.06 -18.20 26.31
N ALA A 213 11.64 -18.58 27.53
CA ALA A 213 10.28 -18.37 28.01
C ALA A 213 10.06 -16.97 28.63
N ALA A 214 10.83 -15.96 28.26
CA ALA A 214 10.89 -14.58 28.74
C ALA A 214 12.01 -14.26 29.72
N PHE A 215 12.66 -15.26 30.30
CA PHE A 215 13.63 -15.05 31.40
C PHE A 215 15.04 -15.54 31.06
N GLY A 216 15.32 -15.76 29.78
CA GLY A 216 16.60 -16.25 29.31
C GLY A 216 16.82 -17.73 29.61
N THR A 217 18.07 -18.18 29.48
CA THR A 217 18.51 -19.57 29.70
C THR A 217 19.85 -19.60 30.42
N SER A 218 20.15 -20.66 31.14
CA SER A 218 21.48 -20.90 31.72
C SER A 218 22.53 -21.40 30.73
N TRP A 219 22.14 -21.71 29.50
CA TRP A 219 23.08 -22.06 28.45
C TRP A 219 23.85 -20.82 27.96
N ALA A 220 25.12 -20.98 27.71
CA ALA A 220 25.99 -19.91 27.17
C ALA A 220 25.75 -19.76 25.65
N ILE A 221 24.57 -19.29 25.26
CA ILE A 221 24.18 -19.07 23.87
C ILE A 221 24.64 -17.70 23.36
N ASP A 222 24.93 -17.60 22.06
CA ASP A 222 25.29 -16.36 21.37
C ASP A 222 24.08 -15.82 20.58
N ARG A 223 23.31 -14.92 21.20
CA ARG A 223 22.13 -14.31 20.58
C ARG A 223 22.48 -13.37 19.43
N GLU A 224 23.63 -12.71 19.48
CA GLU A 224 24.16 -11.82 18.45
C GLU A 224 24.46 -12.61 17.16
N TYR A 225 25.12 -13.78 17.30
CA TYR A 225 25.40 -14.64 16.16
C TYR A 225 24.12 -15.19 15.53
N ALA A 226 23.16 -15.63 16.34
CA ALA A 226 21.85 -16.09 15.84
C ALA A 226 21.09 -14.97 15.11
N ALA A 227 21.10 -13.73 15.65
CA ALA A 227 20.48 -12.57 15.03
C ALA A 227 21.10 -12.25 13.66
N GLN A 228 22.45 -12.32 13.53
CA GLN A 228 23.15 -12.13 12.27
C GLN A 228 22.74 -13.17 11.21
N LEU A 229 22.63 -14.44 11.59
CA LEU A 229 22.20 -15.53 10.70
C LEU A 229 20.76 -15.36 10.21
N LEU A 230 19.92 -14.69 11.00
CA LEU A 230 18.53 -14.37 10.66
C LEU A 230 18.36 -13.01 9.97
N GLY A 231 19.46 -12.25 9.79
CA GLY A 231 19.43 -10.93 9.16
C GLY A 231 18.81 -9.82 10.00
N PHE A 232 18.73 -10.02 11.32
CA PHE A 232 18.38 -8.97 12.27
C PHE A 232 19.56 -8.04 12.56
N ASP A 233 19.31 -6.84 13.05
CA ASP A 233 20.34 -5.87 13.42
C ASP A 233 21.06 -6.25 14.72
N ALA A 234 20.30 -6.75 15.68
CA ALA A 234 20.73 -7.17 17.01
C ALA A 234 19.67 -8.08 17.64
N PRO A 235 19.94 -8.76 18.77
CA PRO A 235 18.89 -9.33 19.61
C PRO A 235 18.08 -8.22 20.32
N ASP A 236 16.83 -8.51 20.66
CA ASP A 236 16.10 -7.69 21.62
C ASP A 236 16.83 -7.71 22.97
N GLU A 237 17.10 -6.54 23.57
CA GLU A 237 17.97 -6.41 24.75
C GLU A 237 17.36 -7.05 26.01
N ASN A 238 16.10 -6.76 26.28
CA ASN A 238 15.39 -7.30 27.45
C ASN A 238 14.52 -8.50 27.04
N SER A 239 14.84 -9.69 27.57
CA SER A 239 14.13 -10.93 27.23
C SER A 239 12.67 -10.93 27.67
N LEU A 240 12.32 -10.25 28.77
CA LEU A 240 10.94 -10.16 29.26
C LEU A 240 10.11 -9.24 28.37
N ASP A 241 10.63 -8.07 28.03
CA ASP A 241 10.00 -7.14 27.09
C ASP A 241 9.81 -7.77 25.73
N CYS A 242 10.83 -8.42 25.22
CA CYS A 242 10.85 -9.13 23.95
C CYS A 242 9.67 -10.12 23.80
N ILE A 243 9.37 -10.90 24.82
CA ILE A 243 8.24 -11.86 24.80
C ILE A 243 6.89 -11.15 25.06
N SER A 244 6.89 -10.08 25.86
CA SER A 244 5.69 -9.28 26.13
C SER A 244 5.24 -8.46 24.92
N ALA A 245 6.16 -8.09 24.03
CA ALA A 245 5.90 -7.29 22.83
C ALA A 245 5.19 -8.06 21.69
N ARG A 246 4.83 -9.33 21.88
CA ARG A 246 4.02 -10.07 20.91
C ARG A 246 2.66 -9.43 20.74
N GLY A 247 2.25 -9.24 19.48
CA GLY A 247 1.05 -8.49 19.10
C GLY A 247 1.32 -7.00 18.86
N GLU A 248 2.38 -6.40 19.44
CA GLU A 248 2.73 -4.99 19.23
C GLU A 248 3.17 -4.72 17.79
N TYR A 249 4.09 -5.53 17.28
CA TYR A 249 4.58 -5.40 15.90
C TYR A 249 3.49 -5.72 14.87
N GLU A 250 2.62 -6.68 15.14
CA GLU A 250 1.43 -7.00 14.35
C GLU A 250 0.45 -5.83 14.36
N GLY A 251 0.18 -5.24 15.52
CA GLY A 251 -0.68 -4.06 15.67
C GLY A 251 -0.12 -2.85 14.93
N ARG A 252 1.20 -2.63 15.01
CA ARG A 252 1.89 -1.56 14.30
C ARG A 252 1.81 -1.74 12.78
N ALA A 253 2.06 -2.95 12.27
CA ALA A 253 1.90 -3.26 10.86
C ALA A 253 0.45 -3.01 10.39
N ALA A 254 -0.55 -3.44 11.17
CA ALA A 254 -1.97 -3.20 10.87
C ALA A 254 -2.31 -1.69 10.87
N ALA A 255 -1.70 -0.89 11.74
CA ALA A 255 -1.88 0.57 11.74
C ALA A 255 -1.32 1.20 10.46
N THR A 256 -0.12 0.82 10.04
CA THR A 256 0.48 1.30 8.80
C THR A 256 -0.34 0.87 7.58
N LEU A 257 -0.82 -0.38 7.53
CA LEU A 257 -1.71 -0.88 6.49
C LEU A 257 -3.05 -0.12 6.47
N SER A 258 -3.58 0.27 7.63
CA SER A 258 -4.81 1.07 7.73
C SER A 258 -4.65 2.45 7.07
N PHE A 259 -3.51 3.14 7.29
CA PHE A 259 -3.21 4.40 6.61
C PHE A 259 -3.05 4.20 5.10
N LEU A 260 -2.30 3.18 4.68
CA LEU A 260 -2.13 2.85 3.27
C LEU A 260 -3.48 2.60 2.58
N LEU A 261 -4.32 1.74 3.17
CA LEU A 261 -5.62 1.40 2.59
C LEU A 261 -6.60 2.58 2.59
N ASN A 262 -6.51 3.52 3.53
CA ASN A 262 -7.26 4.76 3.47
C ASN A 262 -6.87 5.60 2.25
N HIS A 263 -5.58 5.73 1.96
CA HIS A 263 -5.12 6.45 0.78
C HIS A 263 -5.51 5.72 -0.51
N LEU A 264 -5.35 4.39 -0.57
CA LEU A 264 -5.80 3.59 -1.71
C LEU A 264 -7.33 3.68 -1.88
N GLY A 265 -8.09 3.72 -0.77
CA GLY A 265 -9.53 3.93 -0.76
C GLY A 265 -9.95 5.30 -1.30
N THR A 266 -9.17 6.35 -1.00
CA THR A 266 -9.38 7.69 -1.60
C THR A 266 -9.14 7.65 -3.11
N ILE A 267 -8.05 7.05 -3.57
CA ILE A 267 -7.76 6.86 -4.99
C ILE A 267 -8.89 6.08 -5.68
N ALA A 268 -9.35 5.00 -5.05
CA ALA A 268 -10.44 4.19 -5.55
C ALA A 268 -11.75 4.98 -5.66
N GLN A 269 -12.08 5.80 -4.65
CA GLN A 269 -13.25 6.67 -4.66
C GLN A 269 -13.18 7.71 -5.78
N ASP A 270 -12.03 8.34 -5.96
CA ASP A 270 -11.80 9.29 -7.06
C ASP A 270 -12.01 8.59 -8.42
N MET A 271 -11.47 7.38 -8.60
CA MET A 271 -11.64 6.60 -9.83
C MET A 271 -13.11 6.25 -10.09
N ILE A 272 -13.87 5.84 -9.06
CA ILE A 272 -15.31 5.56 -9.18
C ILE A 272 -16.04 6.80 -9.70
N LEU A 273 -15.85 7.95 -9.05
CA LEU A 273 -16.55 9.19 -9.41
C LEU A 273 -16.14 9.67 -10.80
N LEU A 274 -14.84 9.77 -11.08
CA LEU A 274 -14.35 10.31 -12.36
C LEU A 274 -14.68 9.40 -13.55
N SER A 275 -14.87 8.09 -13.33
CA SER A 275 -15.24 7.14 -14.38
C SER A 275 -16.75 6.97 -14.57
N MET A 276 -17.60 7.46 -13.64
CA MET A 276 -19.04 7.44 -13.82
C MET A 276 -19.44 8.13 -15.13
N PRO A 277 -20.41 7.60 -15.90
CA PRO A 277 -20.85 8.21 -17.16
C PRO A 277 -21.25 9.68 -17.05
N TYR A 278 -21.81 10.09 -15.89
CA TYR A 278 -22.16 11.49 -15.62
C TYR A 278 -20.95 12.43 -15.49
N PHE A 279 -19.82 11.91 -15.01
CA PHE A 279 -18.56 12.64 -14.98
C PHE A 279 -17.77 12.44 -16.27
N GLY A 280 -17.60 11.20 -16.72
CA GLY A 280 -17.00 10.82 -17.99
C GLY A 280 -15.55 11.29 -18.21
N MET A 281 -14.84 11.65 -17.13
CA MET A 281 -13.49 12.24 -17.22
C MET A 281 -12.38 11.19 -17.21
N LEU A 282 -12.66 9.99 -16.72
CA LEU A 282 -11.74 8.86 -16.65
C LEU A 282 -12.34 7.65 -17.35
N VAL A 283 -11.54 6.90 -18.07
CA VAL A 283 -11.92 5.62 -18.68
C VAL A 283 -11.11 4.50 -18.05
N ILE A 284 -11.79 3.58 -17.38
CA ILE A 284 -11.21 2.36 -16.83
C ILE A 284 -11.33 1.28 -17.92
N PRO A 285 -10.23 0.59 -18.30
CA PRO A 285 -10.28 -0.42 -19.35
C PRO A 285 -11.05 -1.67 -18.92
N ASP A 286 -11.59 -2.37 -19.92
CA ASP A 286 -12.49 -3.52 -19.75
C ASP A 286 -11.90 -4.63 -18.88
N GLN A 287 -10.60 -4.84 -18.90
CA GLN A 287 -9.92 -5.85 -18.10
C GLN A 287 -9.97 -5.59 -16.57
N TYR A 288 -10.32 -4.38 -16.14
CA TYR A 288 -10.43 -3.98 -14.72
C TYR A 288 -11.87 -3.68 -14.29
N VAL A 289 -12.85 -3.98 -15.13
CA VAL A 289 -14.25 -3.84 -14.79
C VAL A 289 -14.97 -5.19 -14.89
N THR A 290 -16.08 -5.31 -14.20
CA THR A 290 -16.97 -6.47 -14.32
C THR A 290 -18.27 -6.07 -15.00
N GLY A 291 -18.98 -7.05 -15.58
CA GLY A 291 -20.29 -6.84 -16.17
C GLY A 291 -21.40 -7.12 -15.19
N SER A 292 -22.63 -7.00 -15.67
CA SER A 292 -23.84 -7.42 -14.98
C SER A 292 -24.49 -8.59 -15.70
N SER A 293 -25.03 -9.56 -14.95
CA SER A 293 -25.75 -10.71 -15.52
C SER A 293 -27.10 -10.35 -16.14
N ILE A 294 -27.66 -9.17 -15.79
CA ILE A 294 -28.98 -8.70 -16.28
C ILE A 294 -28.91 -7.34 -16.99
N MET A 295 -27.83 -6.58 -16.85
CA MET A 295 -27.68 -5.27 -17.48
C MET A 295 -26.45 -5.27 -18.40
N PRO A 296 -26.59 -5.65 -19.68
CA PRO A 296 -25.44 -5.86 -20.57
C PRO A 296 -24.60 -4.60 -20.85
N GLN A 297 -25.15 -3.42 -20.60
CA GLN A 297 -24.45 -2.15 -20.76
C GLN A 297 -23.59 -1.74 -19.56
N LYS A 298 -23.75 -2.39 -18.40
CA LYS A 298 -23.15 -1.98 -17.14
C LYS A 298 -21.70 -2.47 -17.03
N LYS A 299 -20.81 -1.57 -16.62
CA LYS A 299 -19.40 -1.83 -16.31
C LYS A 299 -19.11 -1.36 -14.89
N ASN A 300 -18.74 -2.29 -14.01
CA ASN A 300 -18.55 -2.02 -12.58
C ASN A 300 -17.05 -1.94 -12.25
N PRO A 301 -16.59 -0.89 -11.54
CA PRO A 301 -15.22 -0.82 -11.04
C PRO A 301 -15.08 -1.55 -9.69
N ASP A 302 -15.38 -2.86 -9.66
CA ASP A 302 -15.47 -3.66 -8.43
C ASP A 302 -14.17 -3.64 -7.62
N PHE A 303 -13.01 -3.59 -8.27
CA PHE A 303 -11.73 -3.47 -7.58
C PHE A 303 -11.68 -2.25 -6.65
N ALA A 304 -12.26 -1.12 -7.07
CA ALA A 304 -12.25 0.11 -6.32
C ALA A 304 -13.20 0.04 -5.11
N GLU A 305 -14.36 -0.59 -5.27
CA GLU A 305 -15.30 -0.84 -4.17
C GLU A 305 -14.68 -1.76 -3.13
N LEU A 306 -14.01 -2.83 -3.57
CA LEU A 306 -13.36 -3.81 -2.68
C LEU A 306 -12.16 -3.23 -1.94
N ILE A 307 -11.36 -2.37 -2.54
CA ILE A 307 -10.28 -1.66 -1.82
C ILE A 307 -10.86 -0.89 -0.63
N ARG A 308 -11.99 -0.21 -0.80
CA ARG A 308 -12.67 0.50 0.29
C ARG A 308 -13.21 -0.44 1.37
N GLY A 309 -13.80 -1.57 0.96
CA GLY A 309 -14.26 -2.61 1.89
C GLY A 309 -13.12 -3.23 2.69
N LYS A 310 -12.00 -3.57 2.03
CA LYS A 310 -10.79 -4.12 2.66
C LYS A 310 -10.15 -3.14 3.66
N ALA A 311 -10.22 -1.83 3.40
CA ALA A 311 -9.81 -0.81 4.37
C ALA A 311 -10.60 -0.93 5.68
N ALA A 312 -11.91 -1.09 5.61
CA ALA A 312 -12.74 -1.28 6.81
C ALA A 312 -12.38 -2.57 7.57
N CYS A 313 -12.12 -3.68 6.86
CA CYS A 313 -11.66 -4.92 7.48
C CYS A 313 -10.31 -4.74 8.22
N CYS A 314 -9.38 -4.00 7.61
CA CYS A 314 -8.09 -3.71 8.24
C CYS A 314 -8.22 -2.86 9.51
N HIS A 315 -9.14 -1.89 9.53
CA HIS A 315 -9.43 -1.12 10.75
C HIS A 315 -9.98 -2.00 11.88
N GLY A 316 -10.86 -2.96 11.56
CA GLY A 316 -11.34 -3.95 12.52
C GLY A 316 -10.22 -4.83 13.05
N ALA A 317 -9.30 -5.27 12.19
CA ALA A 317 -8.12 -6.04 12.56
C ALA A 317 -7.19 -5.26 13.50
N LEU A 318 -6.92 -3.99 13.21
CA LEU A 318 -6.13 -3.10 14.09
C LEU A 318 -6.76 -3.01 15.49
N ALA A 319 -8.06 -2.77 15.57
CA ALA A 319 -8.77 -2.71 16.86
C ALA A 319 -8.65 -4.02 17.62
N SER A 320 -8.76 -5.17 16.95
CA SER A 320 -8.60 -6.49 17.54
C SER A 320 -7.18 -6.70 18.09
N LEU A 321 -6.14 -6.36 17.31
CA LEU A 321 -4.74 -6.49 17.71
C LEU A 321 -4.40 -5.64 18.93
N LEU A 322 -4.87 -4.39 18.98
CA LEU A 322 -4.71 -3.53 20.15
C LEU A 322 -5.46 -4.07 21.37
N GLY A 323 -6.62 -4.70 21.17
CA GLY A 323 -7.40 -5.33 22.22
C GLY A 323 -6.75 -6.58 22.81
N ILE A 324 -6.08 -7.39 21.98
CA ILE A 324 -5.38 -8.63 22.40
C ILE A 324 -4.26 -8.32 23.41
N GLN A 325 -3.52 -7.23 23.22
CA GLN A 325 -2.43 -6.84 24.11
C GLN A 325 -2.91 -6.21 25.42
N LYS A 326 -4.13 -5.69 25.45
CA LYS A 326 -4.61 -4.88 26.56
C LYS A 326 -4.76 -5.69 27.86
N GLY A 327 -4.02 -5.28 28.89
CA GLY A 327 -4.21 -5.78 30.25
C GLY A 327 -3.53 -7.12 30.56
N SER A 328 -2.71 -7.64 29.65
CA SER A 328 -1.92 -8.83 29.91
C SER A 328 -0.77 -8.54 30.86
N MET A 329 -0.42 -9.49 31.71
CA MET A 329 0.77 -9.42 32.54
C MET A 329 2.02 -9.57 31.66
N SER A 330 3.13 -8.93 32.03
CA SER A 330 4.41 -9.08 31.31
C SER A 330 4.83 -10.54 31.21
N GLY A 331 5.35 -10.92 30.03
CA GLY A 331 5.67 -12.30 29.66
C GLY A 331 4.68 -12.86 28.64
N TYR A 332 4.72 -14.17 28.43
CA TYR A 332 3.83 -14.81 27.47
C TYR A 332 2.45 -15.07 28.07
N ASN A 333 1.43 -14.67 27.31
CA ASN A 333 0.03 -14.99 27.59
C ASN A 333 -0.62 -15.63 26.35
N ARG A 334 -1.54 -16.59 26.55
CA ARG A 334 -2.09 -17.43 25.46
C ARG A 334 -2.88 -16.62 24.42
N GLU A 335 -3.51 -15.54 24.81
CA GLU A 335 -4.23 -14.63 23.91
C GLU A 335 -3.36 -14.05 22.80
N TYR A 336 -2.06 -13.91 22.97
CA TYR A 336 -1.14 -13.47 21.92
C TYR A 336 -1.10 -14.41 20.71
N GLN A 337 -1.51 -15.66 20.85
CA GLN A 337 -1.62 -16.60 19.75
C GLN A 337 -2.62 -16.12 18.69
N LEU A 338 -3.65 -15.39 19.09
CA LEU A 338 -4.67 -14.86 18.17
C LEU A 338 -4.14 -13.76 17.25
N SER A 339 -3.07 -13.05 17.62
CA SER A 339 -2.48 -12.00 16.79
C SER A 339 -2.02 -12.52 15.41
N LYS A 340 -1.56 -13.79 15.35
CA LYS A 340 -1.16 -14.43 14.09
C LYS A 340 -2.27 -14.44 13.05
N TYR A 341 -3.46 -14.91 13.43
CA TYR A 341 -4.59 -15.06 12.51
C TYR A 341 -5.01 -13.70 11.96
N VAL A 342 -5.13 -12.73 12.87
CA VAL A 342 -5.59 -11.38 12.54
C VAL A 342 -4.63 -10.70 11.56
N ILE A 343 -3.32 -10.73 11.84
CA ILE A 343 -2.36 -10.03 10.98
C ILE A 343 -2.11 -10.75 9.64
N MET A 344 -2.06 -12.08 9.64
CA MET A 344 -1.88 -12.87 8.43
C MET A 344 -3.04 -12.70 7.47
N ASP A 345 -4.28 -12.72 7.97
CA ASP A 345 -5.47 -12.44 7.18
C ASP A 345 -5.47 -10.99 6.66
N THR A 346 -5.03 -10.03 7.48
CA THR A 346 -4.92 -8.62 7.07
C THR A 346 -3.96 -8.45 5.91
N PHE A 347 -2.76 -9.02 5.98
CA PHE A 347 -1.82 -8.97 4.87
C PHE A 347 -2.37 -9.61 3.61
N ARG A 348 -2.98 -10.79 3.74
CA ARG A 348 -3.58 -11.50 2.62
C ARG A 348 -4.64 -10.67 1.90
N GLU A 349 -5.52 -9.99 2.64
CA GLU A 349 -6.57 -9.18 2.05
C GLU A 349 -6.05 -7.87 1.43
N CYS A 350 -4.93 -7.34 1.90
CA CYS A 350 -4.50 -5.99 1.58
C CYS A 350 -3.32 -5.91 0.60
N ARG A 351 -2.42 -6.90 0.57
CA ARG A 351 -1.13 -6.83 -0.12
C ARG A 351 -1.24 -6.58 -1.63
N ASP A 352 -2.32 -7.08 -2.26
CA ASP A 352 -2.49 -7.00 -3.71
C ASP A 352 -3.15 -5.69 -4.17
N ALA A 353 -3.71 -4.91 -3.25
CA ALA A 353 -4.40 -3.67 -3.59
C ALA A 353 -3.52 -2.62 -4.32
N PRO A 354 -2.25 -2.38 -3.93
CA PRO A 354 -1.37 -1.49 -4.69
C PRO A 354 -1.07 -2.01 -6.10
N SER A 355 -0.93 -3.32 -6.28
CA SER A 355 -0.64 -3.95 -7.57
C SER A 355 -1.81 -3.83 -8.54
N ILE A 356 -3.04 -4.05 -8.06
CA ILE A 356 -4.28 -3.84 -8.85
C ILE A 356 -4.36 -2.39 -9.29
N LEU A 357 -4.19 -1.43 -8.39
CA LEU A 357 -4.23 -0.01 -8.73
C LEU A 357 -3.12 0.37 -9.71
N SER A 358 -1.92 -0.18 -9.58
CA SER A 358 -0.83 0.04 -10.52
C SER A 358 -1.22 -0.40 -11.95
N GLY A 359 -1.85 -1.58 -12.07
CA GLY A 359 -2.37 -2.08 -13.34
C GLY A 359 -3.42 -1.16 -13.94
N VAL A 360 -4.41 -0.74 -13.13
CA VAL A 360 -5.47 0.19 -13.56
C VAL A 360 -4.88 1.52 -14.01
N ILE A 361 -3.99 2.13 -13.23
CA ILE A 361 -3.37 3.44 -13.55
C ILE A 361 -2.56 3.38 -14.82
N ASN A 362 -1.80 2.31 -15.06
CA ASN A 362 -1.06 2.16 -16.30
C ASN A 362 -1.98 2.12 -17.53
N ALA A 363 -3.13 1.46 -17.41
CA ALA A 363 -4.03 1.18 -18.52
C ALA A 363 -5.17 2.21 -18.68
N MET A 364 -5.58 2.93 -17.62
CA MET A 364 -6.62 3.95 -17.67
C MET A 364 -6.25 5.12 -18.59
N THR A 365 -7.26 5.81 -19.11
CA THR A 365 -7.08 7.01 -19.92
C THR A 365 -7.96 8.15 -19.45
N PHE A 366 -7.50 9.39 -19.63
CA PHE A 366 -8.29 10.58 -19.35
C PHE A 366 -9.05 11.02 -20.60
N ASN A 367 -10.34 11.28 -20.46
CA ASN A 367 -11.14 11.94 -21.48
C ASN A 367 -10.91 13.46 -21.42
N ARG A 368 -9.82 13.90 -22.07
CA ARG A 368 -9.38 15.30 -22.02
C ARG A 368 -10.41 16.27 -22.59
N ALA A 369 -11.21 15.82 -23.57
CA ALA A 369 -12.27 16.65 -24.16
C ALA A 369 -13.37 16.94 -23.14
N GLU A 370 -13.87 15.90 -22.46
CA GLU A 370 -14.90 16.02 -21.42
C GLU A 370 -14.40 16.80 -20.19
N MET A 371 -13.16 16.54 -19.77
CA MET A 371 -12.52 17.30 -18.69
C MET A 371 -12.50 18.80 -19.00
N ARG A 372 -12.05 19.15 -20.23
CA ARG A 372 -11.98 20.54 -20.66
C ARG A 372 -13.37 21.18 -20.75
N ALA A 373 -14.34 20.48 -21.33
CA ALA A 373 -15.71 20.96 -21.45
C ALA A 373 -16.34 21.25 -20.07
N LYS A 374 -16.11 20.37 -19.10
CA LYS A 374 -16.58 20.58 -17.72
C LYS A 374 -15.83 21.72 -17.01
N ALA A 375 -14.52 21.85 -17.23
CA ALA A 375 -13.70 22.91 -16.65
C ALA A 375 -14.09 24.34 -17.14
N GLN A 376 -14.81 24.45 -18.25
CA GLN A 376 -15.30 25.72 -18.79
C GLN A 376 -16.68 26.12 -18.25
N LYS A 377 -17.33 25.25 -17.48
CA LYS A 377 -18.69 25.51 -16.94
C LYS A 377 -18.63 25.95 -15.49
N GLY A 378 -19.70 26.65 -15.06
CA GLY A 378 -19.95 26.91 -13.64
C GLY A 378 -19.01 27.92 -12.99
N PHE A 379 -18.39 28.80 -13.78
CA PHE A 379 -17.56 29.91 -13.29
C PHE A 379 -16.47 29.52 -12.27
N MET A 380 -15.89 28.31 -12.42
CA MET A 380 -14.82 27.81 -11.52
C MET A 380 -13.55 28.67 -11.53
N ASN A 381 -13.45 29.57 -12.47
CA ASN A 381 -12.40 30.58 -12.61
C ASN A 381 -12.59 31.81 -11.72
N SER A 382 -13.75 32.00 -11.08
CA SER A 382 -14.08 33.23 -10.37
C SER A 382 -13.07 33.61 -9.28
N ALA A 383 -12.65 32.67 -8.45
CA ALA A 383 -11.64 32.94 -7.41
C ALA A 383 -10.30 33.38 -8.01
N ASP A 384 -9.86 32.73 -9.09
CA ASP A 384 -8.62 33.08 -9.79
C ASP A 384 -8.70 34.48 -10.44
N VAL A 385 -9.86 34.81 -10.96
CA VAL A 385 -10.12 36.14 -11.52
C VAL A 385 -10.18 37.20 -10.43
N ALA A 386 -10.77 36.93 -9.25
CA ALA A 386 -10.73 37.83 -8.11
C ALA A 386 -9.30 38.16 -7.68
N ASP A 387 -8.44 37.16 -7.58
CA ASP A 387 -7.02 37.34 -7.28
C ASP A 387 -6.28 38.19 -8.34
N LEU A 388 -6.61 37.99 -9.62
CA LEU A 388 -6.02 38.77 -10.70
C LEU A 388 -6.49 40.25 -10.66
N LEU A 389 -7.76 40.50 -10.41
CA LEU A 389 -8.31 41.83 -10.28
C LEU A 389 -7.71 42.55 -9.07
N ALA A 390 -7.66 41.89 -7.92
CA ALA A 390 -7.05 42.45 -6.71
C ALA A 390 -5.61 42.87 -6.94
N ARG A 391 -4.80 42.03 -7.57
CA ARG A 391 -3.39 42.33 -7.89
C ARG A 391 -3.21 43.41 -8.93
N LYS A 392 -4.00 43.36 -10.00
CA LYS A 392 -3.87 44.26 -11.13
C LYS A 392 -4.31 45.71 -10.79
N PHE A 393 -5.38 45.84 -10.04
CA PHE A 393 -5.99 47.13 -9.73
C PHE A 393 -5.76 47.57 -8.29
N ASN A 394 -4.95 46.84 -7.51
CA ASN A 394 -4.64 47.09 -6.09
C ASN A 394 -5.91 47.27 -5.24
N LEU A 395 -6.88 46.36 -5.42
CA LEU A 395 -8.13 46.31 -4.70
C LEU A 395 -8.11 45.32 -3.55
N ALA A 396 -8.97 45.52 -2.56
CA ALA A 396 -9.21 44.50 -1.56
C ALA A 396 -9.84 43.25 -2.20
N PHE A 397 -9.42 42.05 -1.76
CA PHE A 397 -9.98 40.81 -2.29
C PHE A 397 -11.49 40.72 -2.13
N ARG A 398 -12.02 41.27 -1.02
CA ARG A 398 -13.47 41.27 -0.76
C ARG A 398 -14.26 42.07 -1.78
N ASP A 399 -13.75 43.22 -2.23
CA ASP A 399 -14.38 44.02 -3.28
C ASP A 399 -14.38 43.25 -4.62
N CYS A 400 -13.28 42.57 -4.93
CA CYS A 400 -13.16 41.70 -6.11
C CYS A 400 -14.10 40.49 -6.04
N TYR A 401 -14.31 39.92 -4.85
CA TYR A 401 -15.26 38.84 -4.62
C TYR A 401 -16.69 39.30 -4.87
N GLU A 402 -17.07 40.47 -4.35
CA GLU A 402 -18.40 41.05 -4.53
C GLU A 402 -18.65 41.39 -6.00
N LEU A 403 -17.64 41.99 -6.68
CA LEU A 403 -17.67 42.25 -8.11
C LEU A 403 -17.97 40.98 -8.89
N LEU A 404 -17.22 39.88 -8.61
CA LEU A 404 -17.41 38.64 -9.33
C LEU A 404 -18.72 37.92 -8.97
N SER A 405 -19.24 38.08 -7.76
CA SER A 405 -20.56 37.58 -7.38
C SER A 405 -21.65 38.19 -8.26
N LEU A 406 -21.60 39.52 -8.47
CA LEU A 406 -22.51 40.22 -9.36
C LEU A 406 -22.25 39.88 -10.84
N ALA A 407 -20.99 39.84 -11.26
CA ALA A 407 -20.64 39.52 -12.64
C ALA A 407 -21.09 38.12 -13.05
N VAL A 408 -20.92 37.09 -12.16
CA VAL A 408 -21.42 35.72 -12.39
C VAL A 408 -22.94 35.76 -12.62
N LYS A 409 -23.69 36.45 -11.76
CA LYS A 409 -25.15 36.61 -11.91
C LYS A 409 -25.51 37.27 -13.24
N ASN A 410 -24.78 38.33 -13.65
CA ASN A 410 -25.02 39.05 -14.92
C ASN A 410 -24.63 38.20 -16.16
N CYS A 411 -23.78 37.14 -15.98
CA CYS A 411 -23.28 36.33 -17.07
C CYS A 411 -23.86 34.92 -17.08
N GLU A 412 -24.88 34.62 -16.27
CA GLU A 412 -25.40 33.25 -16.07
C GLU A 412 -25.85 32.62 -17.40
N ASP A 413 -26.60 33.37 -18.22
CA ASP A 413 -27.06 32.91 -19.54
C ASP A 413 -25.91 32.69 -20.55
N ALA A 414 -24.83 33.46 -20.42
CA ALA A 414 -23.65 33.30 -21.28
C ALA A 414 -22.74 32.12 -20.87
N GLY A 415 -22.88 31.60 -19.66
CA GLY A 415 -22.08 30.51 -19.09
C GLY A 415 -20.58 30.80 -18.92
N GLN A 416 -20.17 32.06 -19.16
CA GLN A 416 -18.79 32.54 -19.01
C GLN A 416 -18.79 34.05 -18.73
N LEU A 417 -17.71 34.58 -18.16
CA LEU A 417 -17.60 36.02 -17.90
C LEU A 417 -17.54 36.81 -19.21
N THR A 418 -18.44 37.78 -19.35
CA THR A 418 -18.49 38.68 -20.52
C THR A 418 -18.02 40.09 -20.13
N MET A 419 -17.56 40.88 -21.11
CA MET A 419 -17.20 42.28 -20.88
C MET A 419 -18.40 43.07 -20.29
N GLU A 420 -19.57 42.93 -20.92
CA GLU A 420 -20.79 43.60 -20.51
C GLU A 420 -21.19 43.24 -19.06
N GLY A 421 -21.17 41.95 -18.71
CA GLY A 421 -21.55 41.51 -17.37
C GLY A 421 -20.57 41.97 -16.28
N LEU A 422 -19.28 42.07 -16.62
CA LEU A 422 -18.23 42.59 -15.73
C LEU A 422 -18.36 44.10 -15.56
N GLU A 423 -18.55 44.87 -16.67
CA GLU A 423 -18.71 46.32 -16.63
C GLU A 423 -19.96 46.71 -15.80
N LYS A 424 -21.10 46.05 -16.00
CA LYS A 424 -22.30 46.25 -15.16
C LYS A 424 -22.02 46.05 -13.67
N ALA A 425 -21.22 45.06 -13.30
CA ALA A 425 -20.87 44.81 -11.90
C ALA A 425 -19.91 45.89 -11.35
N ILE A 426 -18.93 46.32 -12.16
CA ILE A 426 -17.98 47.40 -11.82
C ILE A 426 -18.72 48.70 -11.58
N ASP A 427 -19.62 49.10 -12.49
CA ASP A 427 -20.39 50.31 -12.39
C ASP A 427 -21.34 50.32 -11.16
N HIS A 428 -21.97 49.16 -10.90
CA HIS A 428 -22.83 48.99 -9.73
C HIS A 428 -22.10 49.22 -8.40
N LEU A 429 -20.85 48.75 -8.32
CA LEU A 429 -20.03 48.90 -7.11
C LEU A 429 -19.20 50.19 -7.07
N GLY A 430 -19.21 50.98 -8.14
CA GLY A 430 -18.40 52.18 -8.26
C GLY A 430 -16.91 51.96 -8.16
N LEU A 431 -16.41 50.80 -8.60
CA LEU A 431 -14.99 50.41 -8.49
C LEU A 431 -14.13 51.07 -9.59
N PRO A 432 -12.92 51.53 -9.29
CA PRO A 432 -12.01 52.18 -10.25
C PRO A 432 -11.31 51.13 -11.14
N VAL A 433 -12.09 50.27 -11.79
CA VAL A 433 -11.59 49.17 -12.64
C VAL A 433 -11.90 49.47 -14.11
N LYS A 434 -10.87 49.39 -14.96
CA LYS A 434 -11.06 49.49 -16.41
C LYS A 434 -10.47 48.25 -17.07
N LEU A 435 -11.36 47.38 -17.58
CA LEU A 435 -10.98 46.14 -18.22
C LEU A 435 -10.66 46.32 -19.71
N SER A 436 -9.75 45.51 -20.23
CA SER A 436 -9.49 45.35 -21.64
C SER A 436 -10.05 44.02 -22.19
N LYS A 437 -10.22 43.94 -23.51
CA LYS A 437 -10.61 42.68 -24.16
C LYS A 437 -9.62 41.52 -23.81
N ARG A 438 -8.33 41.85 -23.61
CA ARG A 438 -7.30 40.87 -23.22
C ARG A 438 -7.52 40.34 -21.82
N ASP A 439 -8.05 41.15 -20.90
CA ASP A 439 -8.37 40.71 -19.54
C ASP A 439 -9.51 39.67 -19.58
N VAL A 440 -10.58 39.93 -20.31
CA VAL A 440 -11.69 38.98 -20.43
C VAL A 440 -11.27 37.70 -21.12
N GLN A 441 -10.38 37.76 -22.12
CA GLN A 441 -9.79 36.57 -22.73
C GLN A 441 -8.95 35.75 -21.73
N LEU A 442 -8.16 36.42 -20.88
CA LEU A 442 -7.40 35.76 -19.83
C LEU A 442 -8.32 35.11 -18.79
N PHE A 443 -9.36 35.82 -18.35
CA PHE A 443 -10.33 35.33 -17.35
C PHE A 443 -11.06 34.05 -17.83
N ASN A 444 -11.35 33.94 -19.12
CA ASN A 444 -12.00 32.77 -19.70
C ASN A 444 -11.04 31.73 -20.25
N SER A 445 -9.75 31.85 -19.98
CA SER A 445 -8.74 30.86 -20.40
C SER A 445 -8.29 30.01 -19.22
N PRO A 446 -8.83 28.81 -19.00
CA PRO A 446 -8.41 27.93 -17.91
C PRO A 446 -6.90 27.67 -17.89
N TYR A 447 -6.28 27.54 -19.04
CA TYR A 447 -4.84 27.31 -19.15
C TYR A 447 -4.02 28.49 -18.64
N LEU A 448 -4.37 29.73 -19.06
CA LEU A 448 -3.62 30.93 -18.64
C LEU A 448 -3.80 31.20 -17.15
N LEU A 449 -5.01 31.02 -16.61
CA LEU A 449 -5.28 31.16 -15.17
C LEU A 449 -4.45 30.19 -14.34
N LEU A 450 -4.34 28.92 -14.75
CA LEU A 450 -3.50 27.94 -14.06
C LEU A 450 -2.02 28.33 -14.08
N GLN A 451 -1.52 28.99 -15.17
CA GLN A 451 -0.11 29.42 -15.22
C GLN A 451 0.19 30.60 -14.28
N GLU A 452 -0.80 31.33 -13.82
CA GLU A 452 -0.65 32.38 -12.81
C GLU A 452 -0.36 31.83 -11.40
N LYS A 453 -0.69 30.57 -11.14
CA LYS A 453 -0.46 29.88 -9.86
C LYS A 453 0.97 29.36 -9.77
N LYS A 454 1.95 30.23 -9.44
CA LYS A 454 3.39 29.91 -9.51
C LYS A 454 3.99 29.37 -8.22
N HIS A 455 3.26 29.41 -7.10
CA HIS A 455 3.74 28.95 -5.80
C HIS A 455 3.95 27.42 -5.75
N THR A 456 4.71 26.96 -4.77
CA THR A 456 4.96 25.53 -4.53
C THR A 456 3.66 24.79 -4.26
N GLY A 457 3.48 23.63 -4.88
CA GLY A 457 2.28 22.81 -4.69
C GLY A 457 1.07 23.23 -5.55
N SER A 458 1.19 24.25 -6.39
CA SER A 458 0.10 24.72 -7.26
C SER A 458 -0.09 23.86 -8.50
N PRO A 459 -1.27 23.95 -9.18
CA PRO A 459 -1.57 23.15 -10.37
C PRO A 459 -0.92 23.65 -11.67
N SER A 460 -0.09 24.71 -11.64
CA SER A 460 0.61 25.18 -12.86
C SER A 460 1.59 24.13 -13.37
N VAL A 461 1.80 24.10 -14.70
CA VAL A 461 2.71 23.15 -15.36
C VAL A 461 4.10 23.13 -14.71
N GLY A 462 4.67 24.31 -14.43
CA GLY A 462 5.99 24.41 -13.82
C GLY A 462 6.05 23.88 -12.38
N SER A 463 4.98 24.12 -11.59
CA SER A 463 4.91 23.63 -10.22
C SER A 463 4.69 22.11 -10.17
N VAL A 464 3.78 21.59 -11.00
CA VAL A 464 3.54 20.14 -11.06
C VAL A 464 4.76 19.37 -11.57
N LYS A 465 5.49 19.92 -12.55
CA LYS A 465 6.75 19.31 -13.00
C LYS A 465 7.77 19.21 -11.85
N ARG A 466 7.96 20.29 -11.08
CA ARG A 466 8.84 20.24 -9.89
C ARG A 466 8.36 19.22 -8.84
N MET A 467 7.04 19.07 -8.65
CA MET A 467 6.48 18.04 -7.75
C MET A 467 6.82 16.63 -8.25
N ILE A 468 6.65 16.33 -9.54
CA ILE A 468 7.01 15.03 -10.13
C ILE A 468 8.49 14.74 -9.91
N ASP A 469 9.37 15.72 -10.19
CA ASP A 469 10.82 15.57 -10.03
C ASP A 469 11.20 15.32 -8.55
N SER A 470 10.64 16.10 -7.63
CA SER A 470 10.86 15.96 -6.17
C SER A 470 10.35 14.62 -5.62
N GLN A 471 9.16 14.21 -6.03
CA GLN A 471 8.57 12.93 -5.62
C GLN A 471 9.34 11.74 -6.19
N SER A 472 9.84 11.84 -7.43
CA SER A 472 10.72 10.82 -8.02
C SER A 472 12.03 10.68 -7.25
N GLN A 473 12.63 11.78 -6.83
CA GLN A 473 13.84 11.76 -5.99
C GLN A 473 13.57 11.16 -4.59
N ALA A 474 12.44 11.52 -3.97
CA ALA A 474 12.05 10.96 -2.68
C ALA A 474 11.83 9.44 -2.78
N LEU A 475 11.15 8.99 -3.85
CA LEU A 475 10.94 7.57 -4.13
C LEU A 475 12.25 6.80 -4.30
N GLN A 476 13.21 7.36 -5.06
CA GLN A 476 14.53 6.76 -5.24
C GLN A 476 15.29 6.65 -3.91
N LYS A 477 15.21 7.69 -3.07
CA LYS A 477 15.87 7.71 -1.76
C LYS A 477 15.35 6.63 -0.82
N VAL A 478 14.03 6.53 -0.64
CA VAL A 478 13.44 5.52 0.24
C VAL A 478 13.56 4.12 -0.37
N GLY A 479 13.37 3.97 -1.67
CA GLY A 479 13.55 2.69 -2.38
C GLY A 479 14.99 2.15 -2.28
N LYS A 480 16.01 3.04 -2.26
CA LYS A 480 17.40 2.62 -2.01
C LYS A 480 17.57 2.07 -0.59
N LYS A 481 16.99 2.70 0.43
CA LYS A 481 17.03 2.23 1.82
C LYS A 481 16.41 0.83 1.94
N ILE A 482 15.21 0.64 1.39
CA ILE A 482 14.48 -0.64 1.39
C ILE A 482 15.30 -1.72 0.67
N ARG A 483 15.88 -1.42 -0.49
CA ARG A 483 16.72 -2.37 -1.23
C ARG A 483 17.96 -2.80 -0.47
N VAL A 484 18.63 -1.88 0.22
CA VAL A 484 19.78 -2.19 1.08
C VAL A 484 19.37 -3.14 2.20
N PHE A 485 18.26 -2.85 2.85
CA PHE A 485 17.69 -3.71 3.89
C PHE A 485 17.37 -5.11 3.35
N GLN A 486 16.63 -5.21 2.24
CA GLN A 486 16.26 -6.47 1.59
C GLN A 486 17.48 -7.31 1.19
N ASN A 487 18.51 -6.68 0.62
CA ASN A 487 19.74 -7.37 0.24
C ASN A 487 20.47 -7.96 1.45
N ARG A 488 20.51 -7.24 2.58
CA ARG A 488 21.09 -7.74 3.83
C ARG A 488 20.36 -9.01 4.32
N VAL A 489 19.02 -8.95 4.37
CA VAL A 489 18.19 -10.09 4.77
C VAL A 489 18.42 -11.28 3.86
N ARG A 490 18.42 -11.08 2.54
CA ARG A 490 18.68 -12.14 1.54
C ARG A 490 20.05 -12.77 1.70
N LEU A 491 21.09 -11.97 1.93
CA LEU A 491 22.46 -12.48 2.14
C LEU A 491 22.57 -13.29 3.43
N ALA A 492 21.92 -12.87 4.51
CA ALA A 492 21.87 -13.63 5.76
C ALA A 492 21.18 -14.98 5.57
N GLN A 493 20.03 -15.03 4.89
CA GLN A 493 19.33 -16.25 4.56
C GLN A 493 20.22 -17.20 3.73
N GLN A 494 20.82 -16.69 2.64
CA GLN A 494 21.71 -17.47 1.81
C GLN A 494 22.90 -18.06 2.59
N LYS A 495 23.51 -17.27 3.50
CA LYS A 495 24.58 -17.73 4.36
C LYS A 495 24.10 -18.83 5.32
N CYS A 496 22.91 -18.66 5.92
CA CYS A 496 22.35 -19.62 6.86
C CYS A 496 22.03 -20.97 6.21
N PHE A 497 21.53 -20.99 4.97
CA PHE A 497 21.16 -22.19 4.21
C PHE A 497 22.34 -22.84 3.47
N ARG A 498 23.53 -22.22 3.39
CA ARG A 498 24.71 -22.86 2.80
C ARG A 498 25.15 -24.04 3.64
N ARG A 499 25.47 -25.15 2.96
CA ARG A 499 26.21 -26.27 3.53
C ARG A 499 27.64 -25.80 3.73
N GLU A 500 28.16 -25.85 4.93
CA GLU A 500 29.59 -25.69 5.23
C GLU A 500 30.27 -27.01 5.08
#